data_7e0a06bf5d25ed15d7f62ac7d2e9e950
#
_entry.id   7e0a06bf5d25ed15d7f62ac7d2e9e950
#
_cell.length_a   1.000
_cell.length_b   1.000
_cell.length_c   1.000
_cell.angle_alpha   90.00
_cell.angle_beta   90.00
_cell.angle_gamma   90.00
#
_symmetry.space_group_name_H-M   'P 1'
#
loop_
_entity.id
_entity.type
_entity.pdbx_description
1 polymer ?
#
loop_
_entity_poly.entity_id
_entity_poly.type
_entity_poly.pdbx_seq_one_letter_code
_entity_poly.pdbx_strand_id
1 'polypeptide(L)'
;MFLNCMKDIFGDKAKYHTCVCEERGTKEHDILIEFDKYILIAEVKASKVREPLFNPEKAYIRVKDHFNSDTGIGGAYKQAILLKKFIENGNTVELYENKTEKFLIQEIRSKTIIPIVLTLNQFGGLAVNTSLLLEREDNQPYPWVCNWHDFENIIEIFKYLKKSCCDLVEYIVWRIETHSNILSSDELDVLDGYLLDKKVKDEARKKNVFFAPNGPSLIDKIYYEKNGIPYHHPGIRETPRKSNKVGRNDKCPCGSGLKFKKCCIDKGIYD
;
A
#
# COMPACT_ATOMS: atom_id res chain seq x y z
N MET A 1 -9.72 -12.70 8.43
CA MET A 1 -8.60 -11.81 8.76
C MET A 1 -8.88 -10.38 8.31
N PHE A 2 -8.93 -10.06 7.01
CA PHE A 2 -9.29 -8.72 6.50
C PHE A 2 -10.58 -8.18 7.09
N LEU A 3 -11.65 -8.96 7.06
CA LEU A 3 -12.94 -8.57 7.59
C LEU A 3 -12.87 -8.20 9.09
N ASN A 4 -12.05 -8.90 9.87
CA ASN A 4 -11.88 -8.58 11.29
C ASN A 4 -11.18 -7.23 11.48
N CYS A 5 -10.12 -6.94 10.71
CA CYS A 5 -9.47 -5.63 10.74
C CYS A 5 -10.43 -4.50 10.34
N MET A 6 -11.29 -4.75 9.34
CA MET A 6 -12.31 -3.77 8.95
C MET A 6 -13.38 -3.61 10.05
N LYS A 7 -13.83 -4.70 10.67
CA LYS A 7 -14.75 -4.62 11.82
C LYS A 7 -14.16 -3.88 13.01
N ASP A 8 -12.85 -4.02 13.23
CA ASP A 8 -12.15 -3.32 14.32
C ASP A 8 -12.13 -1.79 14.15
N ILE A 9 -12.10 -1.29 12.91
CA ILE A 9 -12.04 0.15 12.65
C ILE A 9 -13.40 0.78 12.36
N PHE A 10 -14.31 0.05 11.67
CA PHE A 10 -15.63 0.56 11.33
C PHE A 10 -16.70 0.23 12.38
N GLY A 11 -16.53 -0.88 13.11
CA GLY A 11 -17.52 -1.35 14.11
C GLY A 11 -18.91 -1.52 13.49
N ASP A 12 -19.92 -1.11 14.24
CA ASP A 12 -21.34 -1.17 13.83
C ASP A 12 -21.74 -0.04 12.85
N LYS A 13 -20.80 0.82 12.44
CA LYS A 13 -21.05 1.88 11.46
C LYS A 13 -21.13 1.38 10.03
N ALA A 14 -20.69 0.16 9.77
CA ALA A 14 -20.70 -0.46 8.45
C ALA A 14 -21.50 -1.77 8.46
N LYS A 15 -22.02 -2.13 7.28
CA LYS A 15 -22.56 -3.47 7.03
C LYS A 15 -21.55 -4.28 6.26
N TYR A 16 -21.44 -5.56 6.58
CA TYR A 16 -20.44 -6.45 6.04
C TYR A 16 -21.10 -7.66 5.40
N HIS A 17 -20.80 -7.92 4.16
CA HIS A 17 -21.29 -9.05 3.40
C HIS A 17 -20.11 -9.86 2.85
N THR A 18 -20.22 -11.17 2.91
CA THR A 18 -19.20 -12.10 2.41
C THR A 18 -19.80 -13.11 1.45
N CYS A 19 -18.97 -13.68 0.56
CA CYS A 19 -19.46 -14.60 -0.45
C CYS A 19 -20.66 -14.04 -1.22
N VAL A 20 -20.52 -12.82 -1.71
CA VAL A 20 -21.58 -12.04 -2.37
C VAL A 20 -21.76 -12.49 -3.81
N CYS A 21 -23.01 -12.68 -4.25
CA CYS A 21 -23.35 -13.03 -5.62
C CYS A 21 -24.41 -12.07 -6.17
N GLU A 22 -24.33 -11.78 -7.47
CA GLU A 22 -25.35 -10.98 -8.18
C GLU A 22 -26.67 -11.73 -8.30
N GLU A 23 -26.58 -13.06 -8.56
CA GLU A 23 -27.71 -13.96 -8.68
C GLU A 23 -27.41 -15.28 -7.96
N ARG A 24 -28.44 -16.05 -7.64
CA ARG A 24 -28.27 -17.36 -7.00
C ARG A 24 -27.43 -18.28 -7.88
N GLY A 25 -26.29 -18.74 -7.32
CA GLY A 25 -25.42 -19.71 -7.99
C GLY A 25 -24.40 -19.13 -8.96
N THR A 26 -24.30 -17.80 -9.06
CA THR A 26 -23.22 -17.11 -9.80
C THR A 26 -21.91 -17.15 -9.03
N LYS A 27 -20.86 -16.62 -9.65
CA LYS A 27 -19.54 -16.54 -9.05
C LYS A 27 -19.58 -15.64 -7.80
N GLU A 28 -18.96 -16.11 -6.73
CA GLU A 28 -18.89 -15.37 -5.47
C GLU A 28 -17.82 -14.27 -5.54
N HIS A 29 -18.15 -13.13 -4.95
CA HIS A 29 -17.25 -12.05 -4.59
C HIS A 29 -16.89 -12.16 -3.11
N ASP A 30 -15.63 -11.93 -2.78
CA ASP A 30 -15.15 -12.26 -1.44
C ASP A 30 -15.81 -11.39 -0.36
N ILE A 31 -15.76 -10.06 -0.48
CA ILE A 31 -16.23 -9.15 0.57
C ILE A 31 -16.82 -7.88 -0.03
N LEU A 32 -17.97 -7.46 0.51
CA LEU A 32 -18.59 -6.17 0.27
C LEU A 32 -18.87 -5.47 1.61
N ILE A 33 -18.50 -4.20 1.71
CA ILE A 33 -18.72 -3.39 2.91
C ILE A 33 -19.48 -2.12 2.53
N GLU A 34 -20.66 -1.93 3.13
CA GLU A 34 -21.40 -0.68 3.04
C GLU A 34 -21.06 0.24 4.21
N PHE A 35 -20.55 1.42 3.92
CA PHE A 35 -20.24 2.42 4.92
C PHE A 35 -20.56 3.83 4.40
N ASP A 36 -21.52 4.50 5.04
CA ASP A 36 -21.99 5.84 4.66
C ASP A 36 -22.30 5.92 3.15
N LYS A 37 -21.66 6.81 2.43
CA LYS A 37 -21.76 6.96 0.98
C LYS A 37 -20.80 6.08 0.19
N TYR A 38 -20.18 5.09 0.81
CA TYR A 38 -19.17 4.23 0.19
C TYR A 38 -19.62 2.77 0.17
N ILE A 39 -19.25 2.08 -0.91
CA ILE A 39 -19.31 0.63 -1.03
C ILE A 39 -17.90 0.15 -1.38
N LEU A 40 -17.28 -0.62 -0.50
CA LEU A 40 -15.97 -1.21 -0.75
C LEU A 40 -16.18 -2.64 -1.23
N ILE A 41 -15.63 -2.96 -2.38
CA ILE A 41 -15.60 -4.33 -2.93
C ILE A 41 -14.17 -4.81 -2.83
N ALA A 42 -13.92 -5.80 -1.99
CA ALA A 42 -12.58 -6.33 -1.76
C ALA A 42 -12.49 -7.79 -2.23
N GLU A 43 -11.57 -8.05 -3.14
CA GLU A 43 -11.22 -9.38 -3.63
C GLU A 43 -9.85 -9.78 -3.08
N VAL A 44 -9.73 -11.00 -2.59
CA VAL A 44 -8.52 -11.51 -1.92
C VAL A 44 -7.82 -12.53 -2.82
N LYS A 45 -6.53 -12.35 -3.07
CA LYS A 45 -5.72 -13.28 -3.86
C LYS A 45 -4.56 -13.86 -3.05
N ALA A 46 -4.63 -15.17 -2.87
CA ALA A 46 -3.62 -15.97 -2.17
C ALA A 46 -2.66 -16.71 -3.13
N SER A 47 -2.65 -16.31 -4.42
CA SER A 47 -1.81 -16.97 -5.42
C SER A 47 -0.33 -16.84 -5.07
N LYS A 48 0.40 -17.97 -5.15
CA LYS A 48 1.85 -17.96 -4.92
C LYS A 48 2.54 -17.11 -5.98
N VAL A 49 3.40 -16.18 -5.55
CA VAL A 49 4.32 -15.50 -6.46
C VAL A 49 5.22 -16.55 -7.07
N ARG A 50 5.25 -16.59 -8.40
CA ARG A 50 6.27 -17.36 -9.11
C ARG A 50 7.55 -16.56 -9.05
N GLU A 51 8.53 -17.05 -8.33
CA GLU A 51 9.80 -16.36 -8.18
C GLU A 51 10.38 -15.96 -9.55
N PRO A 52 10.93 -14.74 -9.66
CA PRO A 52 11.61 -14.32 -10.88
C PRO A 52 12.78 -15.26 -11.12
N LEU A 53 12.90 -15.71 -12.34
CA LEU A 53 14.07 -16.47 -12.77
C LEU A 53 15.23 -15.53 -13.04
N PHE A 54 16.45 -16.09 -13.08
CA PHE A 54 17.65 -15.38 -13.51
C PHE A 54 17.57 -14.84 -14.95
N ASN A 55 16.58 -15.26 -15.73
CA ASN A 55 16.31 -14.72 -17.06
C ASN A 55 15.34 -13.55 -16.96
N PRO A 56 15.77 -12.31 -17.31
CA PRO A 56 14.94 -11.10 -17.17
C PRO A 56 13.64 -11.13 -17.98
N GLU A 57 13.67 -11.70 -19.19
CA GLU A 57 12.48 -11.79 -20.04
C GLU A 57 11.41 -12.69 -19.43
N LYS A 58 11.82 -13.85 -18.90
CA LYS A 58 10.92 -14.77 -18.20
C LYS A 58 10.42 -14.17 -16.88
N ALA A 59 11.24 -13.41 -16.17
CA ALA A 59 10.83 -12.69 -14.98
C ALA A 59 9.74 -11.67 -15.30
N TYR A 60 9.93 -10.87 -16.35
CA TYR A 60 8.93 -9.89 -16.81
C TYR A 60 7.60 -10.56 -17.17
N ILE A 61 7.61 -11.63 -17.98
CA ILE A 61 6.41 -12.36 -18.37
C ILE A 61 5.67 -12.87 -17.14
N ARG A 62 6.36 -13.43 -16.15
CA ARG A 62 5.76 -13.94 -14.92
C ARG A 62 5.14 -12.85 -14.06
N VAL A 63 5.82 -11.72 -13.94
CA VAL A 63 5.27 -10.57 -13.22
C VAL A 63 4.02 -10.06 -13.96
N LYS A 64 4.09 -9.91 -15.28
CA LYS A 64 2.93 -9.51 -16.08
C LYS A 64 1.75 -10.48 -15.93
N ASP A 65 2.01 -11.79 -15.90
CA ASP A 65 0.98 -12.81 -15.67
C ASP A 65 0.28 -12.66 -14.31
N HIS A 66 1.01 -12.30 -13.25
CA HIS A 66 0.40 -12.02 -11.94
C HIS A 66 -0.58 -10.84 -11.99
N PHE A 67 -0.31 -9.86 -12.85
CA PHE A 67 -1.15 -8.67 -12.95
C PHE A 67 -2.31 -8.83 -13.94
N ASN A 68 -2.27 -9.77 -14.89
CA ASN A 68 -3.30 -9.88 -15.92
C ASN A 68 -4.01 -11.24 -15.98
N SER A 69 -3.49 -12.29 -15.34
CA SER A 69 -4.15 -13.59 -15.35
C SER A 69 -5.45 -13.59 -14.51
N ASP A 70 -6.36 -14.48 -14.87
CA ASP A 70 -7.64 -14.65 -14.15
C ASP A 70 -7.46 -15.11 -12.69
N THR A 71 -6.35 -15.72 -12.35
CA THR A 71 -6.00 -16.15 -10.98
C THR A 71 -5.18 -15.11 -10.21
N GLY A 72 -4.74 -14.05 -10.87
CA GLY A 72 -3.92 -12.99 -10.33
C GLY A 72 -4.70 -11.73 -9.93
N ILE A 73 -3.97 -10.62 -9.82
CA ILE A 73 -4.53 -9.30 -9.50
C ILE A 73 -5.57 -8.88 -10.56
N GLY A 74 -5.29 -9.13 -11.86
CA GLY A 74 -6.19 -8.80 -12.95
C GLY A 74 -7.53 -9.53 -12.87
N GLY A 75 -7.52 -10.81 -12.50
CA GLY A 75 -8.74 -11.56 -12.28
C GLY A 75 -9.56 -11.03 -11.11
N ALA A 76 -8.91 -10.66 -10.00
CA ALA A 76 -9.56 -10.01 -8.86
C ALA A 76 -10.16 -8.65 -9.26
N TYR A 77 -9.39 -7.84 -9.96
CA TYR A 77 -9.85 -6.56 -10.45
C TYR A 77 -11.08 -6.69 -11.35
N LYS A 78 -11.05 -7.59 -12.35
CA LYS A 78 -12.19 -7.87 -13.23
C LYS A 78 -13.42 -8.29 -12.43
N GLN A 79 -13.25 -9.15 -11.43
CA GLN A 79 -14.35 -9.56 -10.54
C GLN A 79 -14.95 -8.35 -9.81
N ALA A 80 -14.12 -7.54 -9.15
CA ALA A 80 -14.59 -6.35 -8.44
C ALA A 80 -15.31 -5.36 -9.37
N ILE A 81 -14.84 -5.19 -10.61
CA ILE A 81 -15.48 -4.30 -11.61
C ILE A 81 -16.78 -4.88 -12.14
N LEU A 82 -16.90 -6.20 -12.28
CA LEU A 82 -18.18 -6.83 -12.68
C LEU A 82 -19.25 -6.55 -11.62
N LEU A 83 -18.98 -6.82 -10.35
CA LEU A 83 -19.91 -6.50 -9.27
C LEU A 83 -20.20 -5.00 -9.19
N LYS A 84 -19.20 -4.15 -9.33
CA LYS A 84 -19.37 -2.70 -9.36
C LYS A 84 -20.34 -2.28 -10.47
N LYS A 85 -20.12 -2.74 -11.71
CA LYS A 85 -21.00 -2.44 -12.86
C LYS A 85 -22.43 -2.95 -12.61
N PHE A 86 -22.59 -4.14 -12.02
CA PHE A 86 -23.89 -4.69 -11.67
C PHE A 86 -24.62 -3.80 -10.66
N ILE A 87 -23.95 -3.38 -9.60
CA ILE A 87 -24.51 -2.48 -8.59
C ILE A 87 -24.89 -1.13 -9.19
N GLU A 88 -24.09 -0.55 -10.08
CA GLU A 88 -24.33 0.75 -10.71
C GLU A 88 -25.52 0.77 -11.68
N ASN A 89 -26.03 -0.38 -12.12
CA ASN A 89 -27.17 -0.45 -13.04
C ASN A 89 -28.52 -0.01 -12.44
N GLY A 90 -28.62 0.09 -11.12
CA GLY A 90 -29.85 0.47 -10.43
C GLY A 90 -29.63 1.51 -9.34
N ASN A 91 -30.75 2.00 -8.76
CA ASN A 91 -30.67 2.79 -7.53
C ASN A 91 -30.90 1.93 -6.27
N THR A 92 -31.51 0.77 -6.47
CA THR A 92 -31.65 -0.30 -5.49
C THR A 92 -31.29 -1.60 -6.20
N VAL A 93 -30.38 -2.37 -5.63
CA VAL A 93 -29.92 -3.63 -6.21
C VAL A 93 -30.04 -4.72 -5.17
N GLU A 94 -30.51 -5.87 -5.62
CA GLU A 94 -30.62 -7.10 -4.86
C GLU A 94 -29.39 -7.95 -5.06
N LEU A 95 -28.78 -8.40 -3.97
CA LEU A 95 -27.64 -9.29 -3.93
C LEU A 95 -27.91 -10.46 -2.99
N TYR A 96 -27.08 -11.47 -3.06
CA TYR A 96 -27.18 -12.67 -2.23
C TYR A 96 -25.87 -12.87 -1.47
N GLU A 97 -25.98 -13.15 -0.18
CA GLU A 97 -24.89 -13.61 0.65
C GLU A 97 -24.97 -15.15 0.79
N ASN A 98 -23.81 -15.83 0.72
CA ASN A 98 -23.73 -17.28 0.80
C ASN A 98 -24.70 -18.01 -0.18
N LYS A 99 -24.95 -17.44 -1.35
CA LYS A 99 -25.85 -17.94 -2.42
C LYS A 99 -27.34 -18.01 -2.07
N THR A 100 -27.74 -17.73 -0.86
CA THR A 100 -29.11 -17.95 -0.39
C THR A 100 -29.73 -16.76 0.31
N GLU A 101 -28.96 -16.00 1.06
CA GLU A 101 -29.44 -14.93 1.90
C GLU A 101 -29.52 -13.63 1.09
N LYS A 102 -30.72 -13.14 0.87
CA LYS A 102 -30.99 -11.95 0.09
C LYS A 102 -30.78 -10.69 0.92
N PHE A 103 -30.09 -9.71 0.35
CA PHE A 103 -30.00 -8.36 0.89
C PHE A 103 -30.14 -7.30 -0.19
N LEU A 104 -30.41 -6.06 0.21
CA LEU A 104 -30.60 -4.93 -0.70
C LEU A 104 -29.61 -3.83 -0.41
N ILE A 105 -28.98 -3.32 -1.45
CA ILE A 105 -28.25 -2.06 -1.40
C ILE A 105 -29.15 -0.98 -1.99
N GLN A 106 -29.32 0.13 -1.26
CA GLN A 106 -30.19 1.23 -1.64
C GLN A 106 -29.39 2.52 -1.87
N GLU A 107 -30.02 3.48 -2.54
CA GLU A 107 -29.46 4.82 -2.79
C GLU A 107 -28.09 4.78 -3.52
N ILE A 108 -27.91 3.84 -4.42
CA ILE A 108 -26.63 3.59 -5.08
C ILE A 108 -26.11 4.81 -5.83
N ARG A 109 -27.01 5.63 -6.42
CA ARG A 109 -26.62 6.85 -7.15
C ARG A 109 -25.89 7.89 -6.30
N SER A 110 -26.05 7.82 -4.99
CA SER A 110 -25.35 8.68 -4.01
C SER A 110 -24.07 8.06 -3.48
N LYS A 111 -23.75 6.82 -3.88
CA LYS A 111 -22.64 6.06 -3.33
C LYS A 111 -21.45 6.01 -4.28
N THR A 112 -20.26 6.01 -3.71
CA THR A 112 -18.99 5.77 -4.42
C THR A 112 -18.57 4.32 -4.21
N ILE A 113 -18.38 3.57 -5.30
CA ILE A 113 -17.98 2.17 -5.24
C ILE A 113 -16.48 2.04 -5.48
N ILE A 114 -15.80 1.41 -4.53
CA ILE A 114 -14.35 1.37 -4.39
C ILE A 114 -13.84 -0.06 -4.61
N PRO A 115 -13.14 -0.37 -5.71
CA PRO A 115 -12.52 -1.66 -5.92
C PRO A 115 -11.20 -1.78 -5.14
N ILE A 116 -11.05 -2.88 -4.39
CA ILE A 116 -9.86 -3.21 -3.61
C ILE A 116 -9.40 -4.61 -3.98
N VAL A 117 -8.10 -4.80 -4.15
CA VAL A 117 -7.49 -6.12 -4.32
C VAL A 117 -6.46 -6.32 -3.23
N LEU A 118 -6.69 -7.34 -2.41
CA LEU A 118 -5.76 -7.73 -1.35
C LEU A 118 -4.93 -8.93 -1.78
N THR A 119 -3.63 -8.86 -1.57
CA THR A 119 -2.71 -9.94 -1.89
C THR A 119 -2.02 -10.46 -0.63
N LEU A 120 -1.75 -11.77 -0.57
CA LEU A 120 -0.89 -12.32 0.48
C LEU A 120 0.58 -12.02 0.22
N ASN A 121 0.96 -11.90 -1.05
CA ASN A 121 2.33 -11.64 -1.44
C ASN A 121 2.58 -10.16 -1.65
N GLN A 122 3.81 -9.75 -1.37
CA GLN A 122 4.26 -8.39 -1.55
C GLN A 122 4.76 -8.18 -2.97
N PHE A 123 4.22 -7.17 -3.66
CA PHE A 123 4.63 -6.75 -4.99
C PHE A 123 5.35 -5.40 -4.97
N GLY A 124 5.52 -4.79 -3.80
CA GLY A 124 6.20 -3.51 -3.62
C GLY A 124 5.64 -2.41 -4.52
N GLY A 125 6.51 -1.63 -5.12
CA GLY A 125 6.14 -0.51 -5.99
C GLY A 125 5.25 -0.88 -7.18
N LEU A 126 5.26 -2.16 -7.62
CA LEU A 126 4.36 -2.64 -8.68
C LEU A 126 2.89 -2.68 -8.24
N ALA A 127 2.62 -2.91 -6.96
CA ALA A 127 1.28 -2.83 -6.40
C ALA A 127 0.85 -1.38 -6.14
N VAL A 128 1.79 -0.51 -5.78
CA VAL A 128 1.54 0.93 -5.59
C VAL A 128 1.05 1.58 -6.87
N ASN A 129 1.66 1.25 -8.00
CA ASN A 129 1.24 1.75 -9.32
C ASN A 129 1.13 0.60 -10.32
N THR A 130 -0.05 0.04 -10.43
CA THR A 130 -0.31 -1.09 -11.33
C THR A 130 -0.48 -0.68 -12.79
N SER A 131 -0.53 0.61 -13.10
CA SER A 131 -0.85 1.11 -14.46
C SER A 131 0.14 0.67 -15.55
N LEU A 132 1.33 0.24 -15.17
CA LEU A 132 2.34 -0.28 -16.10
C LEU A 132 2.12 -1.76 -16.48
N LEU A 133 1.38 -2.51 -15.68
CA LEU A 133 1.24 -3.95 -15.82
C LEU A 133 -0.22 -4.40 -15.94
N LEU A 134 -1.13 -3.81 -15.19
CA LEU A 134 -2.53 -4.18 -15.14
C LEU A 134 -3.31 -3.56 -16.31
N GLU A 135 -3.97 -4.38 -17.10
CA GLU A 135 -4.91 -3.92 -18.12
C GLU A 135 -6.16 -3.35 -17.44
N ARG A 136 -6.38 -2.05 -17.65
CA ARG A 136 -7.53 -1.35 -17.05
C ARG A 136 -8.79 -1.62 -17.86
N GLU A 137 -9.89 -1.89 -17.18
CA GLU A 137 -11.23 -1.92 -17.78
C GLU A 137 -11.65 -0.50 -18.23
N ASP A 138 -12.29 -0.42 -19.38
CA ASP A 138 -12.70 0.87 -19.99
C ASP A 138 -13.55 1.70 -19.03
N ASN A 139 -13.15 2.96 -18.87
CA ASN A 139 -13.80 3.94 -18.01
C ASN A 139 -13.92 3.54 -16.52
N GLN A 140 -13.15 2.55 -16.07
CA GLN A 140 -13.12 2.15 -14.67
C GLN A 140 -11.85 2.63 -13.97
N PRO A 141 -11.87 2.91 -12.66
CA PRO A 141 -10.67 3.22 -11.91
C PRO A 141 -9.78 1.98 -11.78
N TYR A 142 -8.47 2.19 -11.59
CA TYR A 142 -7.62 1.12 -11.09
C TYR A 142 -8.05 0.75 -9.66
N PRO A 143 -7.88 -0.51 -9.23
CA PRO A 143 -8.14 -0.89 -7.85
C PRO A 143 -7.05 -0.36 -6.93
N TRP A 144 -7.36 -0.16 -5.67
CA TRP A 144 -6.31 -0.11 -4.67
C TRP A 144 -5.81 -1.52 -4.41
N VAL A 145 -4.54 -1.76 -4.75
CA VAL A 145 -3.88 -3.06 -4.53
C VAL A 145 -2.97 -2.93 -3.31
N CYS A 146 -3.20 -3.75 -2.30
CA CYS A 146 -2.43 -3.74 -1.07
C CYS A 146 -2.13 -5.18 -0.63
N ASN A 147 -0.91 -5.42 -0.15
CA ASN A 147 -0.64 -6.70 0.47
C ASN A 147 -1.16 -6.74 1.91
N TRP A 148 -1.36 -7.94 2.42
CA TRP A 148 -1.95 -8.15 3.73
C TRP A 148 -1.17 -7.46 4.87
N HIS A 149 0.15 -7.55 4.88
CA HIS A 149 0.97 -6.99 5.94
C HIS A 149 0.93 -5.46 5.96
N ASP A 150 1.01 -4.83 4.77
CA ASP A 150 0.88 -3.38 4.69
C ASP A 150 -0.52 -2.95 5.14
N PHE A 151 -1.56 -3.70 4.76
CA PHE A 151 -2.92 -3.42 5.19
C PHE A 151 -3.07 -3.48 6.71
N GLU A 152 -2.55 -4.52 7.39
CA GLU A 152 -2.54 -4.61 8.85
C GLU A 152 -1.83 -3.41 9.49
N ASN A 153 -0.66 -3.07 8.96
CA ASN A 153 0.11 -1.92 9.45
C ASN A 153 -0.66 -0.60 9.27
N ILE A 154 -1.31 -0.39 8.12
CA ILE A 154 -2.15 0.78 7.87
C ILE A 154 -3.25 0.90 8.93
N ILE A 155 -3.98 -0.18 9.19
CA ILE A 155 -5.04 -0.19 10.22
C ILE A 155 -4.47 0.13 11.61
N GLU A 156 -3.35 -0.48 11.98
CA GLU A 156 -2.72 -0.23 13.28
C GLU A 156 -2.21 1.21 13.42
N ILE A 157 -1.68 1.80 12.35
CA ILE A 157 -1.26 3.20 12.32
C ILE A 157 -2.45 4.14 12.49
N PHE A 158 -3.56 3.90 11.77
CA PHE A 158 -4.77 4.70 11.92
C PHE A 158 -5.33 4.62 13.35
N LYS A 159 -5.37 3.42 13.95
CA LYS A 159 -5.78 3.24 15.35
C LYS A 159 -4.84 3.99 16.31
N TYR A 160 -3.52 3.85 16.15
CA TYR A 160 -2.52 4.53 16.98
C TYR A 160 -2.67 6.05 16.92
N LEU A 161 -2.89 6.60 15.72
CA LEU A 161 -3.11 8.02 15.50
C LEU A 161 -4.53 8.48 15.85
N LYS A 162 -5.38 7.59 16.38
CA LYS A 162 -6.80 7.86 16.71
C LYS A 162 -7.57 8.43 15.52
N LYS A 163 -7.23 7.99 14.31
CA LYS A 163 -7.93 8.32 13.08
C LYS A 163 -9.25 7.56 13.00
N SER A 164 -10.24 8.17 12.37
CA SER A 164 -11.55 7.57 12.18
C SER A 164 -11.58 6.61 10.97
N CYS A 165 -12.65 5.82 10.89
CA CYS A 165 -12.93 5.02 9.69
C CYS A 165 -13.12 5.90 8.44
N CYS A 166 -13.63 7.13 8.58
CA CYS A 166 -13.72 8.08 7.48
C CYS A 166 -12.34 8.46 6.93
N ASP A 167 -11.36 8.73 7.82
CA ASP A 167 -9.99 9.03 7.40
C ASP A 167 -9.37 7.86 6.58
N LEU A 168 -9.65 6.61 6.96
CA LEU A 168 -9.18 5.44 6.21
C LEU A 168 -9.81 5.38 4.82
N VAL A 169 -11.12 5.57 4.72
CA VAL A 169 -11.80 5.56 3.42
C VAL A 169 -11.33 6.72 2.55
N GLU A 170 -11.12 7.91 3.12
CA GLU A 170 -10.54 9.05 2.40
C GLU A 170 -9.14 8.74 1.86
N TYR A 171 -8.31 8.04 2.63
CA TYR A 171 -7.02 7.56 2.14
C TYR A 171 -7.18 6.60 0.95
N ILE A 172 -8.05 5.60 1.06
CA ILE A 172 -8.28 4.62 -0.02
C ILE A 172 -8.82 5.32 -1.29
N VAL A 173 -9.76 6.24 -1.16
CA VAL A 173 -10.29 7.04 -2.28
C VAL A 173 -9.17 7.84 -2.93
N TRP A 174 -8.37 8.54 -2.13
CA TRP A 174 -7.24 9.32 -2.63
C TRP A 174 -6.22 8.43 -3.37
N ARG A 175 -5.96 7.21 -2.86
CA ARG A 175 -5.08 6.24 -3.54
C ARG A 175 -5.59 5.85 -4.92
N ILE A 176 -6.90 5.64 -5.06
CA ILE A 176 -7.53 5.32 -6.35
C ILE A 176 -7.48 6.53 -7.29
N GLU A 177 -7.81 7.72 -6.82
CA GLU A 177 -7.77 8.95 -7.62
C GLU A 177 -6.36 9.26 -8.15
N THR A 178 -5.35 8.96 -7.37
CA THR A 178 -3.95 9.31 -7.67
C THR A 178 -3.12 8.12 -8.15
N HIS A 179 -3.72 6.97 -8.35
CA HIS A 179 -3.07 5.69 -8.60
C HIS A 179 -1.93 5.77 -9.63
N SER A 180 -2.20 6.32 -10.82
CA SER A 180 -1.23 6.40 -11.91
C SER A 180 -0.16 7.49 -11.72
N ASN A 181 -0.35 8.37 -10.76
CA ASN A 181 0.54 9.51 -10.49
C ASN A 181 1.52 9.24 -9.35
N ILE A 182 1.33 8.14 -8.60
CA ILE A 182 2.17 7.82 -7.45
C ILE A 182 3.21 6.78 -7.84
N LEU A 183 4.46 7.07 -7.49
CA LEU A 183 5.58 6.15 -7.58
C LEU A 183 6.19 6.00 -6.19
N SER A 184 6.35 4.78 -5.70
CA SER A 184 6.97 4.47 -4.42
C SER A 184 7.49 3.03 -4.39
N SER A 185 8.32 2.71 -3.43
CA SER A 185 8.81 1.35 -3.19
C SER A 185 7.75 0.45 -2.56
N ASP A 186 6.89 1.00 -1.70
CA ASP A 186 5.79 0.29 -1.07
C ASP A 186 4.65 1.23 -0.64
N GLU A 187 3.57 0.65 -0.13
CA GLU A 187 2.36 1.38 0.27
C GLU A 187 2.54 2.14 1.59
N LEU A 188 3.44 1.70 2.47
CA LEU A 188 3.69 2.37 3.74
C LEU A 188 4.42 3.70 3.53
N ASP A 189 5.36 3.78 2.57
CA ASP A 189 6.00 5.04 2.18
C ASP A 189 4.96 6.05 1.65
N VAL A 190 3.98 5.57 0.89
CA VAL A 190 2.88 6.41 0.39
C VAL A 190 2.01 6.91 1.53
N LEU A 191 1.68 6.03 2.48
CA LEU A 191 0.91 6.40 3.67
C LEU A 191 1.65 7.44 4.51
N ASP A 192 2.96 7.26 4.71
CA ASP A 192 3.80 8.20 5.46
C ASP A 192 3.72 9.60 4.85
N GLY A 193 3.95 9.72 3.57
CA GLY A 193 3.82 10.99 2.84
C GLY A 193 2.40 11.57 2.90
N TYR A 194 1.37 10.73 2.78
CA TYR A 194 -0.03 11.17 2.92
C TYR A 194 -0.33 11.74 4.30
N LEU A 195 0.22 11.17 5.36
CA LEU A 195 -0.02 11.62 6.73
C LEU A 195 0.78 12.87 7.10
N LEU A 196 1.99 13.02 6.56
CA LEU A 196 2.91 14.10 6.92
C LEU A 196 2.66 15.41 6.16
N ASP A 197 2.27 15.34 4.88
CA ASP A 197 2.20 16.53 4.03
C ASP A 197 0.88 16.67 3.27
N LYS A 198 0.08 17.66 3.69
CA LYS A 198 -1.18 17.99 3.00
C LYS A 198 -0.96 18.45 1.55
N LYS A 199 0.15 19.14 1.25
CA LYS A 199 0.42 19.63 -0.11
C LYS A 199 0.66 18.49 -1.08
N VAL A 200 1.32 17.42 -0.62
CA VAL A 200 1.58 16.22 -1.42
C VAL A 200 0.27 15.57 -1.87
N LYS A 201 -0.77 15.58 -1.04
CA LYS A 201 -2.09 15.06 -1.42
C LYS A 201 -2.68 15.78 -2.64
N ASP A 202 -2.57 17.10 -2.67
CA ASP A 202 -3.11 17.92 -3.76
C ASP A 202 -2.21 17.87 -4.99
N GLU A 203 -0.91 17.74 -4.81
CA GLU A 203 0.04 17.60 -5.91
C GLU A 203 -0.10 16.28 -6.63
N ALA A 204 -0.29 15.16 -5.90
CA ALA A 204 -0.46 13.84 -6.48
C ALA A 204 -1.70 13.72 -7.37
N ARG A 205 -2.72 14.55 -7.16
CA ARG A 205 -3.88 14.65 -8.07
C ARG A 205 -3.57 15.32 -9.41
N LYS A 206 -2.48 16.06 -9.51
CA LYS A 206 -2.16 16.90 -10.67
C LYS A 206 -0.94 16.46 -11.46
N LYS A 207 -0.01 15.78 -10.82
CA LYS A 207 1.28 15.39 -11.41
C LYS A 207 1.84 14.13 -10.75
N ASN A 208 2.82 13.53 -11.39
CA ASN A 208 3.55 12.42 -10.80
C ASN A 208 4.29 12.86 -9.54
N VAL A 209 4.15 12.09 -8.47
CA VAL A 209 4.81 12.29 -7.18
C VAL A 209 5.57 11.01 -6.83
N PHE A 210 6.80 11.19 -6.42
CA PHE A 210 7.65 10.09 -5.95
C PHE A 210 7.74 10.13 -4.42
N PHE A 211 7.32 9.05 -3.78
CA PHE A 211 7.49 8.84 -2.36
C PHE A 211 8.72 7.94 -2.16
N ALA A 212 9.69 8.46 -1.44
CA ALA A 212 10.89 7.71 -1.08
C ALA A 212 11.09 7.75 0.42
N PRO A 213 11.67 6.71 1.03
CA PRO A 213 11.99 6.67 2.45
C PRO A 213 13.18 7.58 2.78
N ASN A 214 13.06 8.88 2.52
CA ASN A 214 14.17 9.84 2.59
C ASN A 214 14.19 10.70 3.86
N GLY A 215 13.42 10.35 4.85
CA GLY A 215 13.34 11.15 6.07
C GLY A 215 12.96 10.32 7.29
N PRO A 216 12.80 10.96 8.47
CA PRO A 216 12.24 10.30 9.61
C PRO A 216 10.80 9.88 9.27
N SER A 217 10.62 8.59 9.00
CA SER A 217 9.30 8.02 8.76
C SER A 217 8.46 8.13 10.03
N LEU A 218 7.25 8.67 9.90
CA LEU A 218 6.28 8.67 10.99
C LEU A 218 5.92 7.22 11.38
N ILE A 219 5.85 6.34 10.40
CA ILE A 219 5.51 4.93 10.57
C ILE A 219 6.59 4.21 11.36
N ASP A 220 7.88 4.41 11.02
CA ASP A 220 8.99 3.86 11.79
C ASP A 220 8.96 4.35 13.23
N LYS A 221 8.75 5.64 13.43
CA LYS A 221 8.64 6.21 14.78
C LYS A 221 7.54 5.54 15.60
N ILE A 222 6.35 5.36 15.00
CA ILE A 222 5.23 4.67 15.65
C ILE A 222 5.61 3.23 16.00
N TYR A 223 6.27 2.51 15.10
CA TYR A 223 6.72 1.14 15.33
C TYR A 223 7.69 1.06 16.52
N TYR A 224 8.71 1.92 16.56
CA TYR A 224 9.69 1.95 17.62
C TYR A 224 9.06 2.33 18.97
N GLU A 225 8.20 3.34 18.99
CA GLU A 225 7.48 3.77 20.21
C GLU A 225 6.58 2.64 20.76
N LYS A 226 5.81 1.96 19.91
CA LYS A 226 4.95 0.83 20.32
C LYS A 226 5.74 -0.32 20.92
N ASN A 227 6.97 -0.54 20.48
CA ASN A 227 7.82 -1.63 20.96
C ASN A 227 8.77 -1.21 22.09
N GLY A 228 8.70 0.04 22.59
CA GLY A 228 9.58 0.56 23.62
C GLY A 228 11.05 0.62 23.20
N ILE A 229 11.31 0.72 21.91
CA ILE A 229 12.67 0.78 21.36
C ILE A 229 13.00 2.25 21.06
N PRO A 230 14.15 2.78 21.51
CA PRO A 230 14.55 4.13 21.15
C PRO A 230 14.67 4.29 19.62
N TYR A 231 13.93 5.25 19.05
CA TYR A 231 14.00 5.53 17.63
C TYR A 231 15.21 6.39 17.29
N HIS A 232 16.15 5.83 16.59
CA HIS A 232 17.31 6.55 16.07
C HIS A 232 17.21 6.58 14.54
N HIS A 233 16.87 7.74 13.98
CA HIS A 233 16.80 7.89 12.53
C HIS A 233 18.18 7.67 11.89
N PRO A 234 18.37 6.71 10.99
CA PRO A 234 19.69 6.39 10.43
C PRO A 234 20.32 7.52 9.60
N GLY A 235 19.55 8.54 9.23
CA GLY A 235 20.04 9.68 8.44
C GLY A 235 20.30 10.97 9.23
N ILE A 236 19.81 11.09 10.44
CA ILE A 236 20.09 12.26 11.28
C ILE A 236 21.32 11.95 12.12
N ARG A 237 22.48 12.37 11.62
CA ARG A 237 23.65 12.51 12.49
C ARG A 237 23.33 13.65 13.45
N GLU A 238 23.00 13.34 14.70
CA GLU A 238 22.71 14.32 15.76
C GLU A 238 23.89 15.27 16.04
N THR A 239 25.06 14.91 15.60
CA THR A 239 26.21 15.81 15.55
C THR A 239 26.93 15.62 14.22
N PRO A 240 27.39 16.70 13.56
CA PRO A 240 28.37 16.52 12.50
C PRO A 240 29.52 15.76 13.17
N ARG A 241 29.83 14.54 12.67
CA ARG A 241 31.11 13.94 13.02
C ARG A 241 32.13 15.03 12.73
N LYS A 242 32.72 15.63 13.81
CA LYS A 242 33.96 16.32 13.62
C LYS A 242 34.83 15.34 12.90
N SER A 243 35.00 15.52 11.59
CA SER A 243 36.04 14.80 10.88
C SER A 243 37.30 15.26 11.59
N ASN A 244 37.79 14.43 12.48
CA ASN A 244 39.17 14.56 12.95
C ASN A 244 40.00 14.29 11.70
N LYS A 245 40.07 15.27 10.80
CA LYS A 245 41.05 15.24 9.71
C LYS A 245 42.39 15.14 10.40
N VAL A 246 42.97 13.97 10.34
CA VAL A 246 44.28 13.73 10.88
C VAL A 246 45.24 14.62 10.09
N GLY A 247 45.86 15.59 10.77
CA GLY A 247 46.83 16.47 10.12
C GLY A 247 48.02 15.64 9.62
N ARG A 248 48.54 15.98 8.46
CA ARG A 248 49.72 15.28 7.88
C ARG A 248 50.86 15.03 8.86
N ASN A 249 51.03 15.91 9.85
CA ASN A 249 52.11 15.88 10.84
C ASN A 249 51.68 15.23 12.19
N ASP A 250 50.39 14.89 12.35
CA ASP A 250 49.90 14.25 13.56
C ASP A 250 50.37 12.83 13.69
N LYS A 251 50.36 12.27 14.90
CA LYS A 251 50.61 10.84 15.10
C LYS A 251 49.55 10.01 14.36
N CYS A 252 50.02 8.99 13.66
CA CYS A 252 49.15 8.14 12.89
C CYS A 252 48.15 7.38 13.80
N PRO A 253 46.83 7.42 13.51
CA PRO A 253 45.82 6.72 14.34
C PRO A 253 45.98 5.19 14.35
N CYS A 254 46.76 4.62 13.43
CA CYS A 254 47.03 3.17 13.41
C CYS A 254 47.92 2.67 14.59
N GLY A 255 48.39 3.54 15.44
CA GLY A 255 49.21 3.18 16.59
C GLY A 255 50.71 2.93 16.30
N SER A 256 51.14 3.17 15.05
CA SER A 256 52.56 2.95 14.65
C SER A 256 53.58 3.92 15.28
N GLY A 257 53.10 4.99 15.94
CA GLY A 257 53.97 6.05 16.48
C GLY A 257 54.55 7.01 15.46
N LEU A 258 54.40 6.72 14.18
CA LEU A 258 54.86 7.55 13.06
C LEU A 258 53.89 8.70 12.75
N LYS A 259 54.41 9.76 12.08
CA LYS A 259 53.56 10.82 11.56
C LYS A 259 52.63 10.29 10.44
N PHE A 260 51.38 10.74 10.37
CA PHE A 260 50.35 10.29 9.44
C PHE A 260 50.87 10.28 7.99
N LYS A 261 51.52 11.35 7.54
CA LYS A 261 52.14 11.46 6.19
C LYS A 261 53.21 10.41 5.89
N LYS A 262 53.79 9.77 6.90
CA LYS A 262 54.83 8.73 6.76
C LYS A 262 54.29 7.32 7.02
N CYS A 263 52.97 7.18 7.23
CA CYS A 263 52.38 5.89 7.58
C CYS A 263 51.15 5.54 6.76
N CYS A 264 50.05 6.18 6.97
CA CYS A 264 48.73 5.78 6.39
C CYS A 264 48.10 6.80 5.45
N ILE A 265 48.73 7.95 5.21
CA ILE A 265 48.16 8.98 4.33
C ILE A 265 47.86 8.48 2.93
N ASP A 266 48.75 7.65 2.37
CA ASP A 266 48.62 7.12 1.01
C ASP A 266 47.80 5.82 0.93
N LYS A 267 47.28 5.36 2.09
CA LYS A 267 46.49 4.12 2.18
C LYS A 267 45.00 4.36 2.14
N GLY A 268 44.52 5.61 2.13
CA GLY A 268 43.08 5.98 2.10
C GLY A 268 42.24 5.43 3.26
N ILE A 269 42.86 5.11 4.39
CA ILE A 269 42.17 4.44 5.53
C ILE A 269 41.52 5.46 6.47
N TYR A 270 41.94 6.72 6.45
CA TYR A 270 41.53 7.78 7.40
C TYR A 270 41.27 9.13 6.70
N ASP A 271 40.65 9.15 5.54
CA ASP A 271 40.16 10.36 4.84
C ASP A 271 38.88 10.92 5.45
#